data_17d16e2a7c4f96bad9329c4ec086e725
#
_entry.id   17d16e2a7c4f96bad9329c4ec086e725
#
_cell.length_a   1.000
_cell.length_b   1.000
_cell.length_c   1.000
_cell.angle_alpha   90.00
_cell.angle_beta   90.00
_cell.angle_gamma   90.00
#
_symmetry.space_group_name_H-M   'P 1'
#
loop_
_entity.id
_entity.type
_entity.pdbx_description
1 polymer ?
#
loop_
_entity_poly.entity_id
_entity_poly.type
_entity_poly.pdbx_seq_one_letter_code
_entity_poly.pdbx_strand_id
1 'polypeptide(L)'
;MEFTELFKLIYENDIDTLEKARSEGVDFCKTDVYDQNNLLIAYAGSGYDKRYQPEDLIDFLLHCGIDINHKRNKRGGELAALHVAVSKMNYRIVSHLIENGAEIDIREINGNTPLWIAVMNYRGQENMIQIINLLVSKGASLDLINYHDRSVKDIINTIGGGIDAGHNKKEWDLRHLLK
;
A
#
# COMPACT_ATOMS: atom_id res chain seq x y z
N MET A 1 -25.59 7.70 2.42
CA MET A 1 -24.33 8.29 2.97
C MET A 1 -23.38 8.61 1.85
N GLU A 2 -22.70 9.75 1.94
CA GLU A 2 -21.68 10.14 0.97
C GLU A 2 -20.30 9.58 1.36
N PHE A 3 -19.34 9.59 0.40
CA PHE A 3 -17.99 9.06 0.63
C PHE A 3 -17.31 9.66 1.87
N THR A 4 -17.42 10.97 2.07
CA THR A 4 -16.82 11.69 3.21
C THR A 4 -17.39 11.27 4.56
N GLU A 5 -18.70 10.97 4.62
CA GLU A 5 -19.35 10.47 5.83
C GLU A 5 -18.87 9.05 6.16
N LEU A 6 -18.85 8.18 5.15
CA LEU A 6 -18.33 6.81 5.30
C LEU A 6 -16.87 6.82 5.72
N PHE A 7 -16.05 7.67 5.09
CA PHE A 7 -14.63 7.77 5.45
C PHE A 7 -14.43 8.25 6.88
N LYS A 8 -15.27 9.18 7.37
CA LYS A 8 -15.23 9.62 8.75
C LYS A 8 -15.50 8.47 9.73
N LEU A 9 -16.54 7.67 9.49
CA LEU A 9 -16.85 6.50 10.33
C LEU A 9 -15.72 5.47 10.33
N ILE A 10 -15.11 5.24 9.16
CA ILE A 10 -13.94 4.39 9.00
C ILE A 10 -12.76 4.89 9.82
N TYR A 11 -12.48 6.21 9.76
CA TYR A 11 -11.40 6.81 10.51
C TYR A 11 -11.63 6.76 12.02
N GLU A 12 -12.88 6.90 12.46
CA GLU A 12 -13.31 6.81 13.86
C GLU A 12 -13.44 5.35 14.33
N ASN A 13 -13.34 4.38 13.41
CA ASN A 13 -13.55 2.94 13.64
C ASN A 13 -14.92 2.63 14.27
N ASP A 14 -15.93 3.33 13.82
CA ASP A 14 -17.32 3.14 14.27
C ASP A 14 -17.97 1.96 13.50
N ILE A 15 -17.54 0.75 13.84
CA ILE A 15 -17.98 -0.49 13.18
C ILE A 15 -19.48 -0.70 13.33
N ASP A 16 -20.07 -0.36 14.49
CA ASP A 16 -21.51 -0.54 14.74
C ASP A 16 -22.34 0.30 13.76
N THR A 17 -21.96 1.57 13.57
CA THR A 17 -22.64 2.45 12.61
C THR A 17 -22.38 2.00 11.16
N LEU A 18 -21.18 1.51 10.83
CA LEU A 18 -20.87 0.97 9.51
C LEU A 18 -21.68 -0.30 9.21
N GLU A 19 -21.81 -1.24 10.15
CA GLU A 19 -22.63 -2.45 9.98
C GLU A 19 -24.12 -2.11 9.83
N LYS A 20 -24.62 -1.13 10.59
CA LYS A 20 -25.98 -0.63 10.41
C LYS A 20 -26.18 -0.05 9.01
N ALA A 21 -25.27 0.81 8.55
CA ALA A 21 -25.32 1.39 7.20
C ALA A 21 -25.30 0.31 6.12
N ARG A 22 -24.50 -0.76 6.31
CA ARG A 22 -24.48 -1.92 5.41
C ARG A 22 -25.84 -2.64 5.37
N SER A 23 -26.44 -2.86 6.53
CA SER A 23 -27.77 -3.51 6.61
C SER A 23 -28.89 -2.67 5.97
N GLU A 24 -28.74 -1.36 5.95
CA GLU A 24 -29.64 -0.40 5.29
C GLU A 24 -29.37 -0.25 3.78
N GLY A 25 -28.42 -1.01 3.22
CA GLY A 25 -28.11 -1.03 1.80
C GLY A 25 -27.25 0.17 1.31
N VAL A 26 -26.50 0.79 2.20
CA VAL A 26 -25.55 1.85 1.80
C VAL A 26 -24.48 1.27 0.89
N ASP A 27 -24.21 1.94 -0.23
CA ASP A 27 -23.17 1.57 -1.17
C ASP A 27 -21.79 2.02 -0.66
N PHE A 28 -20.93 1.06 -0.35
CA PHE A 28 -19.55 1.26 0.09
C PHE A 28 -18.54 1.30 -1.08
N CYS A 29 -18.96 0.95 -2.29
CA CYS A 29 -18.07 0.95 -3.47
C CYS A 29 -17.88 2.34 -4.09
N LYS A 30 -18.46 3.37 -3.48
CA LYS A 30 -18.27 4.76 -3.90
C LYS A 30 -16.80 5.17 -3.85
N THR A 31 -16.44 6.08 -4.75
CA THR A 31 -15.12 6.72 -4.77
C THR A 31 -15.24 8.21 -4.51
N ASP A 32 -14.16 8.84 -4.04
CA ASP A 32 -14.13 10.29 -3.96
C ASP A 32 -14.16 10.93 -5.36
N VAL A 33 -14.60 12.19 -5.43
CA VAL A 33 -14.80 12.89 -6.71
C VAL A 33 -13.52 13.41 -7.36
N TYR A 34 -12.40 13.46 -6.62
CA TYR A 34 -11.16 14.05 -7.10
C TYR A 34 -10.21 13.02 -7.70
N ASP A 35 -9.76 12.09 -6.89
CA ASP A 35 -8.74 11.12 -7.27
C ASP A 35 -9.31 9.71 -7.49
N GLN A 36 -10.64 9.55 -7.29
CA GLN A 36 -11.35 8.26 -7.33
C GLN A 36 -10.76 7.24 -6.34
N ASN A 37 -10.39 7.71 -5.13
CA ASN A 37 -10.07 6.80 -4.05
C ASN A 37 -11.32 6.00 -3.67
N ASN A 38 -11.19 4.68 -3.57
CA ASN A 38 -12.15 3.92 -2.78
C ASN A 38 -11.84 4.06 -1.28
N LEU A 39 -12.73 3.60 -0.43
CA LEU A 39 -12.57 3.70 1.03
C LEU A 39 -11.32 2.96 1.54
N LEU A 40 -10.93 1.88 0.88
CA LEU A 40 -9.73 1.11 1.25
C LEU A 40 -8.44 1.89 0.97
N ILE A 41 -8.34 2.57 -0.19
CA ILE A 41 -7.20 3.44 -0.51
C ILE A 41 -7.13 4.61 0.46
N ALA A 42 -8.27 5.24 0.75
CA ALA A 42 -8.35 6.35 1.69
C ALA A 42 -7.92 5.92 3.10
N TYR A 43 -8.37 4.75 3.55
CA TYR A 43 -7.96 4.17 4.83
C TYR A 43 -6.46 3.85 4.88
N ALA A 44 -5.92 3.20 3.85
CA ALA A 44 -4.50 2.89 3.77
C ALA A 44 -3.60 4.15 3.80
N GLY A 45 -4.12 5.28 3.33
CA GLY A 45 -3.44 6.59 3.33
C GLY A 45 -3.59 7.38 4.62
N SER A 46 -4.59 7.07 5.43
CA SER A 46 -4.80 7.70 6.72
C SER A 46 -3.80 7.17 7.75
N GLY A 47 -3.42 7.97 8.70
CA GLY A 47 -2.74 7.46 9.90
C GLY A 47 -3.79 6.77 10.78
N TYR A 48 -3.92 5.46 10.69
CA TYR A 48 -4.86 4.75 11.54
C TYR A 48 -4.49 4.87 13.03
N ASP A 49 -5.50 4.93 13.87
CA ASP A 49 -5.30 4.92 15.32
C ASP A 49 -4.84 3.53 15.77
N LYS A 50 -3.65 3.46 16.38
CA LYS A 50 -3.05 2.19 16.86
C LYS A 50 -3.89 1.46 17.90
N ARG A 51 -4.93 2.10 18.46
CA ARG A 51 -5.88 1.46 19.38
C ARG A 51 -6.78 0.44 18.69
N TYR A 52 -6.94 0.52 17.38
CA TYR A 52 -7.81 -0.36 16.60
C TYR A 52 -7.00 -1.37 15.78
N GLN A 53 -7.65 -2.48 15.47
CA GLN A 53 -7.08 -3.51 14.60
C GLN A 53 -7.42 -3.13 13.14
N PRO A 54 -6.43 -2.78 12.31
CA PRO A 54 -6.71 -2.38 10.92
C PRO A 54 -7.30 -3.53 10.09
N GLU A 55 -7.05 -4.77 10.52
CA GLU A 55 -7.51 -5.98 9.85
C GLU A 55 -9.03 -6.06 9.86
N ASP A 56 -9.69 -5.82 11.00
CA ASP A 56 -11.16 -5.92 11.14
C ASP A 56 -11.87 -4.97 10.16
N LEU A 57 -11.34 -3.76 10.00
CA LEU A 57 -11.92 -2.77 9.11
C LEU A 57 -11.66 -3.11 7.63
N ILE A 58 -10.46 -3.60 7.30
CA ILE A 58 -10.17 -4.05 5.94
C ILE A 58 -11.10 -5.19 5.57
N ASP A 59 -11.27 -6.19 6.45
CA ASP A 59 -12.16 -7.32 6.23
C ASP A 59 -13.61 -6.85 6.04
N PHE A 60 -14.08 -5.91 6.86
CA PHE A 60 -15.39 -5.29 6.69
C PHE A 60 -15.54 -4.66 5.30
N LEU A 61 -14.58 -3.85 4.87
CA LEU A 61 -14.61 -3.18 3.56
C LEU A 61 -14.61 -4.19 2.40
N LEU A 62 -13.83 -5.26 2.50
CA LEU A 62 -13.80 -6.32 1.49
C LEU A 62 -15.13 -7.09 1.45
N HIS A 63 -15.74 -7.36 2.61
CA HIS A 63 -17.08 -7.95 2.68
C HIS A 63 -18.18 -7.03 2.12
N CYS A 64 -17.97 -5.72 2.09
CA CYS A 64 -18.84 -4.78 1.38
C CYS A 64 -18.63 -4.76 -0.14
N GLY A 65 -17.71 -5.58 -0.68
CA GLY A 65 -17.46 -5.72 -2.12
C GLY A 65 -16.49 -4.70 -2.70
N ILE A 66 -15.70 -4.01 -1.86
CA ILE A 66 -14.67 -3.08 -2.35
C ILE A 66 -13.59 -3.86 -3.09
N ASP A 67 -13.25 -3.41 -4.30
CA ASP A 67 -12.15 -3.95 -5.07
C ASP A 67 -10.81 -3.59 -4.40
N ILE A 68 -10.09 -4.61 -3.93
CA ILE A 68 -8.79 -4.48 -3.27
C ILE A 68 -7.71 -3.95 -4.21
N ASN A 69 -7.86 -4.21 -5.52
CA ASN A 69 -6.93 -3.82 -6.58
C ASN A 69 -7.39 -2.55 -7.33
N HIS A 70 -8.45 -1.90 -6.84
CA HIS A 70 -8.87 -0.62 -7.39
C HIS A 70 -7.71 0.37 -7.41
N LYS A 71 -7.55 1.09 -8.53
CA LYS A 71 -6.54 2.14 -8.68
C LYS A 71 -7.20 3.51 -8.74
N ARG A 72 -6.58 4.49 -8.14
CA ARG A 72 -6.92 5.90 -8.34
C ARG A 72 -6.94 6.23 -9.83
N ASN A 73 -7.57 7.35 -10.19
CA ASN A 73 -7.43 7.89 -11.55
C ASN A 73 -5.97 8.36 -11.81
N LYS A 74 -5.70 8.78 -13.06
CA LYS A 74 -4.36 9.26 -13.47
C LYS A 74 -3.86 10.45 -12.64
N ARG A 75 -4.75 11.33 -12.20
CA ARG A 75 -4.41 12.45 -11.33
C ARG A 75 -3.88 11.97 -9.97
N GLY A 76 -4.47 10.91 -9.43
CA GLY A 76 -4.02 10.24 -8.20
C GLY A 76 -2.83 9.30 -8.42
N GLY A 77 -2.24 9.24 -9.64
CA GLY A 77 -1.07 8.43 -9.95
C GLY A 77 -1.35 6.94 -10.15
N GLU A 78 -2.60 6.56 -10.36
CA GLU A 78 -3.02 5.15 -10.50
C GLU A 78 -2.58 4.25 -9.33
N LEU A 79 -2.46 4.83 -8.14
CA LEU A 79 -2.07 4.08 -6.93
C LEU A 79 -3.22 3.21 -6.42
N ALA A 80 -2.91 1.95 -6.10
CA ALA A 80 -3.80 1.07 -5.35
C ALA A 80 -3.52 1.14 -3.83
N ALA A 81 -4.40 0.53 -3.02
CA ALA A 81 -4.25 0.50 -1.55
C ALA A 81 -2.89 -0.03 -1.10
N LEU A 82 -2.36 -1.07 -1.77
CA LEU A 82 -1.05 -1.65 -1.44
C LEU A 82 0.10 -0.65 -1.65
N HIS A 83 0.10 0.14 -2.73
CA HIS A 83 1.09 1.20 -2.95
C HIS A 83 1.07 2.23 -1.82
N VAL A 84 -0.14 2.64 -1.44
CA VAL A 84 -0.34 3.67 -0.40
C VAL A 84 0.10 3.14 0.96
N ALA A 85 -0.28 1.92 1.34
CA ALA A 85 0.13 1.29 2.60
C ALA A 85 1.65 1.15 2.72
N VAL A 86 2.33 0.75 1.62
CA VAL A 86 3.79 0.69 1.53
C VAL A 86 4.41 2.07 1.72
N SER A 87 3.91 3.09 1.03
CA SER A 87 4.41 4.47 1.16
C SER A 87 4.25 5.03 2.59
N LYS A 88 3.23 4.57 3.31
CA LYS A 88 2.98 4.93 4.72
C LYS A 88 3.75 4.07 5.72
N MET A 89 4.53 3.11 5.24
CA MET A 89 5.30 2.16 6.07
C MET A 89 4.42 1.38 7.07
N ASN A 90 3.17 1.10 6.68
CA ASN A 90 2.22 0.40 7.52
C ASN A 90 2.27 -1.11 7.29
N TYR A 91 3.19 -1.80 7.98
CA TYR A 91 3.41 -3.23 7.84
C TYR A 91 2.13 -4.07 8.00
N ARG A 92 1.28 -3.74 8.99
CA ARG A 92 0.06 -4.51 9.28
C ARG A 92 -0.94 -4.42 8.12
N ILE A 93 -1.18 -3.22 7.59
CA ILE A 93 -2.06 -3.05 6.43
C ILE A 93 -1.45 -3.75 5.20
N VAL A 94 -0.14 -3.60 4.96
CA VAL A 94 0.54 -4.28 3.83
C VAL A 94 0.37 -5.79 3.92
N SER A 95 0.64 -6.39 5.11
CA SER A 95 0.49 -7.84 5.31
C SER A 95 -0.94 -8.29 5.05
N HIS A 96 -1.90 -7.61 5.64
CA HIS A 96 -3.30 -8.00 5.54
C HIS A 96 -3.87 -7.84 4.12
N LEU A 97 -3.48 -6.78 3.39
CA LEU A 97 -3.85 -6.62 1.98
C LEU A 97 -3.32 -7.78 1.12
N ILE A 98 -2.05 -8.17 1.31
CA ILE A 98 -1.46 -9.28 0.56
C ILE A 98 -2.17 -10.62 0.90
N GLU A 99 -2.46 -10.86 2.18
CA GLU A 99 -3.16 -12.06 2.64
C GLU A 99 -4.58 -12.17 2.07
N ASN A 100 -5.21 -11.03 1.79
CA ASN A 100 -6.54 -10.93 1.17
C ASN A 100 -6.52 -10.80 -0.35
N GLY A 101 -5.39 -11.10 -1.02
CA GLY A 101 -5.30 -11.20 -2.47
C GLY A 101 -5.02 -9.91 -3.21
N ALA A 102 -4.44 -8.90 -2.55
CA ALA A 102 -3.90 -7.75 -3.26
C ALA A 102 -2.84 -8.21 -4.28
N GLU A 103 -2.93 -7.70 -5.50
CA GLU A 103 -1.96 -7.97 -6.56
C GLU A 103 -0.59 -7.41 -6.17
N ILE A 104 0.36 -8.30 -5.90
CA ILE A 104 1.65 -7.95 -5.30
C ILE A 104 2.52 -7.08 -6.20
N ASP A 105 2.40 -7.29 -7.51
CA ASP A 105 3.14 -6.55 -8.56
C ASP A 105 2.26 -5.56 -9.31
N ILE A 106 1.15 -5.11 -8.70
CA ILE A 106 0.28 -4.07 -9.27
C ILE A 106 1.09 -2.82 -9.61
N ARG A 107 0.82 -2.22 -10.79
CA ARG A 107 1.62 -1.10 -11.32
C ARG A 107 0.86 0.23 -11.20
N GLU A 108 1.56 1.25 -10.71
CA GLU A 108 1.08 2.64 -10.74
C GLU A 108 1.40 3.31 -12.10
N ILE A 109 1.11 4.61 -12.23
CA ILE A 109 1.17 5.36 -13.50
C ILE A 109 2.53 5.32 -14.23
N ASN A 110 3.64 5.13 -13.49
CA ASN A 110 4.99 5.01 -14.08
C ASN A 110 5.43 3.54 -14.24
N GLY A 111 4.53 2.59 -13.96
CA GLY A 111 4.81 1.16 -13.99
C GLY A 111 5.58 0.65 -12.77
N ASN A 112 5.72 1.46 -11.71
CA ASN A 112 6.38 1.03 -10.49
C ASN A 112 5.46 0.11 -9.68
N THR A 113 6.05 -0.95 -9.10
CA THR A 113 5.37 -1.88 -8.19
C THR A 113 5.45 -1.39 -6.73
N PRO A 114 4.67 -1.96 -5.80
CA PRO A 114 4.82 -1.71 -4.37
C PRO A 114 6.26 -1.94 -3.88
N LEU A 115 6.92 -3.00 -4.36
CA LEU A 115 8.33 -3.29 -4.01
C LEU A 115 9.28 -2.19 -4.51
N TRP A 116 9.06 -1.68 -5.73
CA TRP A 116 9.82 -0.53 -6.22
C TRP A 116 9.70 0.67 -5.28
N ILE A 117 8.47 1.02 -4.88
CA ILE A 117 8.20 2.14 -3.96
C ILE A 117 8.90 1.90 -2.62
N ALA A 118 8.83 0.68 -2.09
CA ALA A 118 9.47 0.33 -0.82
C ALA A 118 10.99 0.54 -0.88
N VAL A 119 11.66 0.02 -1.92
CA VAL A 119 13.11 0.13 -2.09
C VAL A 119 13.53 1.59 -2.31
N MET A 120 12.79 2.34 -3.13
CA MET A 120 13.08 3.77 -3.38
C MET A 120 12.90 4.65 -2.14
N ASN A 121 12.00 4.29 -1.22
CA ASN A 121 11.75 5.03 0.02
C ASN A 121 12.59 4.54 1.20
N TYR A 122 13.31 3.43 1.07
CA TYR A 122 14.12 2.89 2.14
C TYR A 122 15.30 3.81 2.48
N ARG A 123 15.42 4.15 3.77
CA ARG A 123 16.50 4.98 4.36
C ARG A 123 16.95 4.40 5.71
N GLY A 124 16.92 3.07 5.86
CA GLY A 124 17.27 2.40 7.10
C GLY A 124 16.12 2.22 8.10
N GLN A 125 14.88 2.54 7.72
CA GLN A 125 13.73 2.36 8.62
C GLN A 125 13.41 0.88 8.80
N GLU A 126 13.27 0.44 10.05
CA GLU A 126 12.95 -0.94 10.41
C GLU A 126 11.64 -1.42 9.77
N ASN A 127 10.58 -0.62 9.84
CA ASN A 127 9.30 -0.98 9.25
C ASN A 127 9.39 -1.16 7.72
N MET A 128 10.22 -0.35 7.04
CA MET A 128 10.36 -0.45 5.59
C MET A 128 11.13 -1.71 5.18
N ILE A 129 12.19 -2.08 5.90
CA ILE A 129 12.90 -3.34 5.58
C ILE A 129 12.02 -4.56 5.85
N GLN A 130 11.19 -4.53 6.89
CA GLN A 130 10.21 -5.58 7.13
C GLN A 130 9.20 -5.70 5.98
N ILE A 131 8.71 -4.57 5.45
CA ILE A 131 7.81 -4.54 4.28
C ILE A 131 8.51 -5.08 3.03
N ILE A 132 9.75 -4.66 2.77
CA ILE A 132 10.55 -5.17 1.64
C ILE A 132 10.68 -6.70 1.73
N ASN A 133 11.09 -7.22 2.89
CA ASN A 133 11.25 -8.65 3.11
C ASN A 133 9.92 -9.39 2.95
N LEU A 134 8.82 -8.83 3.45
CA LEU A 134 7.48 -9.40 3.28
C LEU A 134 7.12 -9.49 1.78
N LEU A 135 7.21 -8.39 1.04
CA LEU A 135 6.90 -8.36 -0.39
C LEU A 135 7.71 -9.39 -1.16
N VAL A 136 9.01 -9.47 -0.93
CA VAL A 136 9.89 -10.46 -1.59
C VAL A 136 9.51 -11.89 -1.20
N SER A 137 9.25 -12.16 0.09
CA SER A 137 8.84 -13.50 0.56
C SER A 137 7.50 -13.96 0.00
N LYS A 138 6.64 -13.01 -0.35
CA LYS A 138 5.32 -13.26 -0.99
C LYS A 138 5.40 -13.28 -2.53
N GLY A 139 6.60 -13.17 -3.12
CA GLY A 139 6.84 -13.35 -4.54
C GLY A 139 6.84 -12.08 -5.38
N ALA A 140 6.96 -10.90 -4.76
CA ALA A 140 7.15 -9.66 -5.52
C ALA A 140 8.39 -9.73 -6.41
N SER A 141 8.25 -9.36 -7.66
CA SER A 141 9.30 -9.48 -8.67
C SER A 141 10.37 -8.40 -8.52
N LEU A 142 11.63 -8.82 -8.52
CA LEU A 142 12.80 -7.93 -8.59
C LEU A 142 13.15 -7.52 -10.02
N ASP A 143 12.69 -8.28 -11.02
CA ASP A 143 13.10 -8.14 -12.42
C ASP A 143 12.07 -7.39 -13.28
N LEU A 144 10.87 -7.10 -12.78
CA LEU A 144 9.88 -6.30 -13.51
C LEU A 144 10.41 -4.90 -13.77
N ILE A 145 10.47 -4.51 -15.04
CA ILE A 145 10.86 -3.16 -15.46
C ILE A 145 9.65 -2.21 -15.42
N ASN A 146 9.87 -0.99 -14.95
CA ASN A 146 8.89 0.08 -15.02
C ASN A 146 8.86 0.74 -16.41
N TYR A 147 8.06 1.78 -16.63
CA TYR A 147 7.98 2.48 -17.93
C TYR A 147 9.19 3.38 -18.24
N HIS A 148 10.22 3.37 -17.37
CA HIS A 148 11.52 4.04 -17.55
C HIS A 148 12.66 3.01 -17.71
N ASP A 149 12.35 1.77 -18.11
CA ASP A 149 13.30 0.68 -18.35
C ASP A 149 14.18 0.35 -17.13
N ARG A 150 13.63 0.44 -15.92
CA ARG A 150 14.35 0.16 -14.68
C ARG A 150 13.62 -0.91 -13.85
N SER A 151 14.38 -1.88 -13.35
CA SER A 151 13.89 -2.89 -12.40
C SER A 151 14.33 -2.58 -10.97
N VAL A 152 13.68 -3.23 -9.98
CA VAL A 152 14.12 -3.17 -8.57
C VAL A 152 15.55 -3.67 -8.43
N LYS A 153 15.91 -4.72 -9.17
CA LYS A 153 17.27 -5.28 -9.23
C LYS A 153 18.30 -4.26 -9.69
N ASP A 154 17.99 -3.45 -10.72
CA ASP A 154 18.85 -2.36 -11.18
C ASP A 154 19.07 -1.31 -10.11
N ILE A 155 18.02 -0.96 -9.38
CA ILE A 155 18.11 -0.01 -8.26
C ILE A 155 18.99 -0.56 -7.14
N ILE A 156 18.77 -1.80 -6.71
CA ILE A 156 19.57 -2.43 -5.65
C ILE A 156 21.06 -2.48 -6.07
N ASN A 157 21.37 -2.83 -7.30
CA ASN A 157 22.74 -2.86 -7.82
C ASN A 157 23.36 -1.47 -7.87
N THR A 158 22.58 -0.45 -8.21
CA THR A 158 23.03 0.94 -8.28
C THR A 158 23.20 1.56 -6.89
N ILE A 159 22.22 1.39 -6.02
CA ILE A 159 22.19 1.96 -4.65
C ILE A 159 23.14 1.18 -3.74
N GLY A 160 23.19 -0.14 -3.84
CA GLY A 160 24.13 -0.99 -3.11
C GLY A 160 25.59 -0.66 -3.40
N GLY A 161 25.87 0.06 -4.51
CA GLY A 161 27.17 0.63 -4.87
C GLY A 161 27.48 2.00 -4.24
N GLY A 162 26.51 2.63 -3.58
CA GLY A 162 26.70 3.91 -2.88
C GLY A 162 25.87 5.05 -3.43
N ILE A 163 24.77 5.40 -2.79
CA ILE A 163 24.32 6.78 -2.80
C ILE A 163 25.15 7.50 -1.72
N ASP A 164 25.86 8.50 -2.18
CA ASP A 164 26.69 9.40 -1.39
C ASP A 164 25.78 10.31 -0.54
N ALA A 165 25.42 9.87 0.63
CA ALA A 165 24.62 10.64 1.60
C ALA A 165 25.18 10.53 3.03
N GLY A 166 26.50 10.34 3.18
CA GLY A 166 27.16 10.50 4.49
C GLY A 166 26.74 9.52 5.59
N HIS A 167 25.95 8.50 5.27
CA HIS A 167 25.44 7.50 6.21
C HIS A 167 26.16 6.16 6.04
N ASN A 168 26.24 5.40 7.11
CA ASN A 168 26.98 4.16 7.21
C ASN A 168 26.50 3.13 6.17
N LYS A 169 27.27 2.89 5.11
CA LYS A 169 26.95 2.08 3.91
C LYS A 169 26.48 0.64 4.19
N LYS A 170 26.71 0.09 5.38
CA LYS A 170 26.37 -1.29 5.71
C LYS A 170 24.89 -1.50 6.08
N GLU A 171 24.21 -0.49 6.60
CA GLU A 171 22.85 -0.64 7.13
C GLU A 171 21.75 -0.61 6.03
N TRP A 172 22.11 -0.16 4.83
CA TRP A 172 21.14 0.01 3.72
C TRP A 172 21.39 -0.94 2.55
N ASP A 173 22.20 -1.95 2.76
CA ASP A 173 22.56 -2.90 1.71
C ASP A 173 21.46 -3.93 1.48
N LEU A 174 20.70 -3.75 0.40
CA LEU A 174 19.64 -4.65 -0.03
C LEU A 174 20.14 -5.77 -0.97
N ARG A 175 21.45 -5.89 -1.25
CA ARG A 175 21.98 -6.92 -2.17
C ARG A 175 21.74 -8.35 -1.69
N HIS A 176 21.46 -8.54 -0.40
CA HIS A 176 21.06 -9.86 0.11
C HIS A 176 19.76 -10.38 -0.53
N LEU A 177 18.90 -9.49 -1.07
CA LEU A 177 17.67 -9.84 -1.78
C LEU A 177 17.93 -10.40 -3.19
N LEU A 178 19.14 -10.24 -3.72
CA LEU A 178 19.52 -10.70 -5.08
C LEU A 178 20.02 -12.15 -5.10
N LYS A 179 20.10 -12.80 -3.96
CA LYS A 179 20.52 -14.22 -3.82
C LYS A 179 19.34 -15.16 -3.94
#